data_ad1fe902b80d93de9943f41d4ab10c35
#
_entry.id   ad1fe902b80d93de9943f41d4ab10c35
#
_cell.length_a   1.000
_cell.length_b   1.000
_cell.length_c   1.000
_cell.angle_alpha   90.00
_cell.angle_beta   90.00
_cell.angle_gamma   90.00
#
_symmetry.space_group_name_H-M   'P 1'
#
loop_
_entity.id
_entity.type
_entity.pdbx_description
1 polymer ?
#
loop_
_entity_poly.entity_id
_entity_poly.type
_entity_poly.pdbx_seq_one_letter_code
_entity_poly.pdbx_strand_id
1 'polypeptide(L)'
;MGQKTHPTGFRLGVIKTWSSRWYAGRDFGQQVVEDRKIRDFVKKKLEAAGVSQVEIERAATKIKLRIHTARPGIVIGKKGADIEILRKEVERLVSREVTIQGDNGPEKKPLRREVFIDIQEVRKPEIAAQLVAEAVAQQLQRRVAFRRAMKKSISLALKFGALGVKIHCAGRLGGAEMARREWYREGRVPLHTLRADVDYGFAEARTTYGVIGVKTWIFKGEILDADAPEAF
;
A
#
# COMPACT_ATOMS: atom_id res chain seq x y z
N MET A 1 21.79 -15.31 8.52
CA MET A 1 20.33 -15.47 8.42
C MET A 1 19.94 -15.36 6.95
N GLY A 2 19.20 -16.36 6.42
CA GLY A 2 18.77 -16.37 5.03
C GLY A 2 17.83 -15.23 4.67
N GLN A 3 17.77 -14.88 3.39
CA GLN A 3 16.85 -13.91 2.84
C GLN A 3 15.40 -14.44 2.92
N LYS A 4 14.45 -13.53 3.13
CA LYS A 4 13.02 -13.88 3.22
C LYS A 4 12.28 -13.30 2.04
N THR A 5 11.48 -14.12 1.38
CA THR A 5 10.61 -13.70 0.29
C THR A 5 9.53 -12.74 0.80
N HIS A 6 9.13 -11.78 -0.03
CA HIS A 6 8.02 -10.88 0.29
C HIS A 6 6.72 -11.67 0.41
N PRO A 7 5.95 -11.55 1.52
CA PRO A 7 4.78 -12.38 1.76
C PRO A 7 3.70 -12.28 0.67
N THR A 8 3.45 -11.07 0.16
CA THR A 8 2.52 -10.87 -0.95
C THR A 8 3.05 -11.46 -2.25
N GLY A 9 4.34 -11.23 -2.58
CA GLY A 9 4.97 -11.79 -3.78
C GLY A 9 4.97 -13.31 -3.81
N PHE A 10 5.18 -13.96 -2.66
CA PHE A 10 5.13 -15.41 -2.54
C PHE A 10 3.75 -16.02 -2.83
N ARG A 11 2.68 -15.24 -2.66
CA ARG A 11 1.28 -15.67 -2.79
C ARG A 11 0.59 -15.13 -4.04
N LEU A 12 1.30 -14.40 -4.89
CA LEU A 12 0.76 -13.92 -6.17
C LEU A 12 0.42 -15.11 -7.08
N GLY A 13 -0.76 -15.05 -7.71
CA GLY A 13 -1.28 -16.11 -8.55
C GLY A 13 -1.87 -17.32 -7.82
N VAL A 14 -1.82 -17.34 -6.47
CA VAL A 14 -2.45 -18.38 -5.64
C VAL A 14 -3.65 -17.80 -4.90
N ILE A 15 -3.40 -16.89 -3.95
CA ILE A 15 -4.46 -16.23 -3.15
C ILE A 15 -4.43 -14.70 -3.23
N LYS A 16 -3.41 -14.13 -3.84
CA LYS A 16 -3.25 -12.68 -4.04
C LYS A 16 -3.16 -12.36 -5.52
N THR A 17 -3.75 -11.24 -5.92
CA THR A 17 -3.65 -10.70 -7.27
C THR A 17 -2.70 -9.50 -7.30
N TRP A 18 -2.34 -9.06 -8.49
CA TRP A 18 -1.50 -7.88 -8.70
C TRP A 18 -2.24 -6.60 -8.33
N SER A 19 -1.53 -5.64 -7.76
CA SER A 19 -2.08 -4.31 -7.48
C SER A 19 -2.13 -3.40 -8.72
N SER A 20 -1.50 -3.79 -9.82
CA SER A 20 -1.65 -3.19 -11.15
C SER A 20 -2.12 -4.26 -12.10
N ARG A 21 -3.23 -4.01 -12.80
CA ARG A 21 -3.85 -4.96 -13.75
C ARG A 21 -3.96 -4.28 -15.11
N TRP A 22 -3.00 -4.57 -15.98
CA TRP A 22 -2.97 -4.07 -17.35
C TRP A 22 -1.92 -4.81 -18.17
N TYR A 23 -2.06 -4.74 -19.46
CA TYR A 23 -1.11 -5.27 -20.42
C TYR A 23 -0.50 -4.13 -21.24
N ALA A 24 0.81 -4.17 -21.49
CA ALA A 24 1.49 -3.23 -22.35
C ALA A 24 2.64 -3.93 -23.09
N GLY A 25 2.89 -3.53 -24.34
CA GLY A 25 4.04 -3.98 -25.12
C GLY A 25 5.25 -3.08 -24.89
N ARG A 26 5.53 -2.18 -25.85
CA ARG A 26 6.73 -1.31 -25.86
C ARG A 26 6.76 -0.30 -24.71
N ASP A 27 5.60 0.17 -24.23
CA ASP A 27 5.46 1.21 -23.21
C ASP A 27 5.47 0.67 -21.77
N PHE A 28 5.73 -0.63 -21.57
CA PHE A 28 5.68 -1.28 -20.25
C PHE A 28 6.46 -0.53 -19.18
N GLY A 29 7.74 -0.25 -19.44
CA GLY A 29 8.62 0.41 -18.45
C GLY A 29 8.12 1.81 -18.05
N GLN A 30 7.60 2.56 -19.02
CA GLN A 30 7.06 3.88 -18.76
C GLN A 30 5.78 3.83 -17.91
N GLN A 31 4.88 2.89 -18.20
CA GLN A 31 3.64 2.72 -17.44
C GLN A 31 3.90 2.27 -15.98
N VAL A 32 4.90 1.41 -15.75
CA VAL A 32 5.33 1.03 -14.39
C VAL A 32 5.83 2.24 -13.59
N VAL A 33 6.64 3.10 -14.22
CA VAL A 33 7.14 4.33 -13.57
C VAL A 33 5.99 5.30 -13.27
N GLU A 34 5.02 5.42 -14.17
CA GLU A 34 3.81 6.23 -13.92
C GLU A 34 2.99 5.69 -12.76
N ASP A 35 2.73 4.37 -12.72
CA ASP A 35 2.00 3.74 -11.62
C ASP A 35 2.68 4.01 -10.28
N ARG A 36 4.00 3.96 -10.24
CA ARG A 36 4.76 4.29 -9.04
C ARG A 36 4.54 5.74 -8.63
N LYS A 37 4.65 6.69 -9.57
CA LYS A 37 4.42 8.11 -9.31
C LYS A 37 3.00 8.38 -8.81
N ILE A 38 1.99 7.75 -9.42
CA ILE A 38 0.59 7.86 -8.98
C ILE A 38 0.43 7.36 -7.55
N ARG A 39 0.96 6.17 -7.21
CA ARG A 39 0.87 5.62 -5.86
C ARG A 39 1.53 6.50 -4.82
N ASP A 40 2.73 6.98 -5.11
CA ASP A 40 3.47 7.83 -4.18
C ASP A 40 2.76 9.18 -3.98
N PHE A 41 2.20 9.76 -5.05
CA PHE A 41 1.41 10.98 -4.99
C PHE A 41 0.13 10.81 -4.17
N VAL A 42 -0.66 9.75 -4.45
CA VAL A 42 -1.90 9.44 -3.74
C VAL A 42 -1.63 9.20 -2.25
N LYS A 43 -0.61 8.39 -1.92
CA LYS A 43 -0.24 8.13 -0.53
C LYS A 43 0.18 9.40 0.21
N LYS A 44 0.98 10.25 -0.42
CA LYS A 44 1.42 11.52 0.19
C LYS A 44 0.27 12.49 0.42
N LYS A 45 -0.64 12.63 -0.55
CA LYS A 45 -1.77 13.55 -0.46
C LYS A 45 -2.83 13.08 0.53
N LEU A 46 -3.05 11.76 0.62
CA LEU A 46 -4.07 11.14 1.45
C LEU A 46 -3.51 10.49 2.73
N GLU A 47 -2.37 10.96 3.23
CA GLU A 47 -1.75 10.41 4.45
C GLU A 47 -2.72 10.44 5.64
N ALA A 48 -3.51 11.52 5.80
CA ALA A 48 -4.50 11.68 6.87
C ALA A 48 -5.69 10.71 6.75
N ALA A 49 -6.00 10.25 5.54
CA ALA A 49 -7.11 9.34 5.29
C ALA A 49 -6.78 7.87 5.61
N GLY A 50 -5.49 7.52 5.74
CA GLY A 50 -5.04 6.16 6.00
C GLY A 50 -5.30 5.24 4.80
N VAL A 51 -4.48 5.35 3.78
CA VAL A 51 -4.56 4.53 2.56
C VAL A 51 -3.82 3.21 2.77
N SER A 52 -4.54 2.09 2.72
CA SER A 52 -3.96 0.76 2.86
C SER A 52 -3.35 0.25 1.56
N GLN A 53 -4.08 0.39 0.44
CA GLN A 53 -3.70 -0.12 -0.87
C GLN A 53 -4.23 0.79 -1.98
N VAL A 54 -3.50 0.87 -3.08
CA VAL A 54 -3.93 1.54 -4.32
C VAL A 54 -3.81 0.55 -5.45
N GLU A 55 -4.93 0.17 -6.04
CA GLU A 55 -5.00 -0.68 -7.21
C GLU A 55 -5.16 0.18 -8.46
N ILE A 56 -4.50 -0.22 -9.54
CA ILE A 56 -4.51 0.52 -10.80
C ILE A 56 -4.90 -0.43 -11.93
N GLU A 57 -6.00 -0.13 -12.60
CA GLU A 57 -6.42 -0.81 -13.80
C GLU A 57 -6.28 0.14 -14.98
N ARG A 58 -5.68 -0.31 -16.08
CA ARG A 58 -5.52 0.51 -17.28
C ARG A 58 -6.19 -0.17 -18.47
N ALA A 59 -6.97 0.59 -19.19
CA ALA A 59 -7.55 0.20 -20.45
C ALA A 59 -7.29 1.33 -21.45
N ALA A 60 -6.59 1.06 -22.54
CA ALA A 60 -6.26 2.02 -23.62
C ALA A 60 -6.12 3.50 -23.18
N THR A 61 -7.24 4.23 -23.13
CA THR A 61 -7.32 5.66 -22.77
C THR A 61 -7.82 5.92 -21.35
N LYS A 62 -8.24 4.88 -20.60
CA LYS A 62 -8.85 5.02 -19.28
C LYS A 62 -7.96 4.42 -18.20
N ILE A 63 -7.87 5.11 -17.08
CA ILE A 63 -7.17 4.63 -15.87
C ILE A 63 -8.18 4.60 -14.74
N LYS A 64 -8.39 3.43 -14.16
CA LYS A 64 -9.22 3.27 -12.97
C LYS A 64 -8.32 3.07 -11.75
N LEU A 65 -8.43 3.98 -10.79
CA LEU A 65 -7.74 3.92 -9.50
C LEU A 65 -8.73 3.49 -8.44
N ARG A 66 -8.48 2.35 -7.80
CA ARG A 66 -9.23 1.91 -6.62
C ARG A 66 -8.39 2.16 -5.39
N ILE A 67 -8.87 3.04 -4.50
CA ILE A 67 -8.17 3.47 -3.30
C ILE A 67 -8.86 2.85 -2.08
N HIS A 68 -8.15 1.95 -1.40
CA HIS A 68 -8.60 1.36 -0.15
C HIS A 68 -8.19 2.26 1.01
N THR A 69 -9.15 2.83 1.72
CA THR A 69 -8.92 3.80 2.79
C THR A 69 -9.72 3.47 4.05
N ALA A 70 -9.14 3.80 5.21
CA ALA A 70 -9.83 3.70 6.50
C ALA A 70 -10.85 4.82 6.73
N ARG A 71 -10.68 5.97 6.06
CA ARG A 71 -11.53 7.16 6.27
C ARG A 71 -11.97 7.73 4.93
N PRO A 72 -12.96 7.13 4.27
CA PRO A 72 -13.42 7.56 2.94
C PRO A 72 -13.92 9.01 2.91
N GLY A 73 -14.53 9.49 4.00
CA GLY A 73 -15.02 10.86 4.10
C GLY A 73 -13.95 11.94 3.90
N ILE A 74 -12.70 11.69 4.31
CA ILE A 74 -11.58 12.62 4.11
C ILE A 74 -11.17 12.67 2.63
N VAL A 75 -11.29 11.54 1.91
CA VAL A 75 -10.93 11.47 0.49
C VAL A 75 -11.99 12.11 -0.39
N ILE A 76 -13.26 11.90 -0.05
CA ILE A 76 -14.39 12.46 -0.81
C ILE A 76 -14.48 13.96 -0.62
N GLY A 77 -14.26 14.42 0.62
CA GLY A 77 -14.37 15.84 0.97
C GLY A 77 -15.82 16.36 0.98
N LYS A 78 -15.97 17.66 1.17
CA LYS A 78 -17.29 18.31 1.18
C LYS A 78 -17.89 18.28 -0.22
N LYS A 79 -19.06 17.62 -0.37
CA LYS A 79 -19.81 17.50 -1.64
C LYS A 79 -18.97 16.93 -2.80
N GLY A 80 -17.93 16.13 -2.52
CA GLY A 80 -17.09 15.52 -3.55
C GLY A 80 -16.01 16.45 -4.16
N ALA A 81 -15.74 17.61 -3.56
CA ALA A 81 -14.78 18.57 -4.12
C ALA A 81 -13.35 18.04 -4.10
N ASP A 82 -12.94 17.34 -3.03
CA ASP A 82 -11.56 16.88 -2.87
C ASP A 82 -11.22 15.72 -3.82
N ILE A 83 -12.17 14.85 -4.12
CA ILE A 83 -11.99 13.77 -5.10
C ILE A 83 -11.85 14.32 -6.53
N GLU A 84 -12.59 15.38 -6.88
CA GLU A 84 -12.48 16.02 -8.20
C GLU A 84 -11.13 16.75 -8.37
N ILE A 85 -10.63 17.37 -7.31
CA ILE A 85 -9.28 17.98 -7.30
C ILE A 85 -8.22 16.87 -7.46
N LEU A 86 -8.34 15.78 -6.71
CA LEU A 86 -7.43 14.63 -6.79
C LEU A 86 -7.43 14.05 -8.21
N ARG A 87 -8.60 13.88 -8.81
CA ARG A 87 -8.76 13.38 -10.19
C ARG A 87 -7.99 14.25 -11.19
N LYS A 88 -8.22 15.57 -11.17
CA LYS A 88 -7.56 16.51 -12.07
C LYS A 88 -6.03 16.52 -11.90
N GLU A 89 -5.54 16.39 -10.67
CA GLU A 89 -4.10 16.34 -10.40
C GLU A 89 -3.48 15.04 -10.92
N VAL A 90 -4.15 13.89 -10.73
CA VAL A 90 -3.69 12.61 -11.29
C VAL A 90 -3.75 12.65 -12.83
N GLU A 91 -4.79 13.23 -13.43
CA GLU A 91 -4.86 13.43 -14.89
C GLU A 91 -3.67 14.24 -15.41
N ARG A 92 -3.25 15.29 -14.71
CA ARG A 92 -2.05 16.06 -15.06
C ARG A 92 -0.76 15.25 -14.98
N LEU A 93 -0.64 14.37 -13.97
CA LEU A 93 0.53 13.49 -13.80
C LEU A 93 0.64 12.44 -14.91
N VAL A 94 -0.50 12.00 -15.46
CA VAL A 94 -0.58 10.94 -16.47
C VAL A 94 -0.61 11.49 -17.90
N SER A 95 -1.02 12.75 -18.08
CA SER A 95 -1.05 13.40 -19.39
C SER A 95 0.37 13.53 -19.95
N ARG A 96 0.61 12.97 -21.11
CA ARG A 96 1.90 12.99 -21.83
C ARG A 96 1.76 13.60 -23.19
N GLU A 97 2.86 14.17 -23.66
CA GLU A 97 3.05 14.42 -25.07
C GLU A 97 3.61 13.14 -25.73
N VAL A 98 2.91 12.59 -26.67
CA VAL A 98 3.37 11.47 -27.50
C VAL A 98 3.73 12.00 -28.86
N THR A 99 4.95 11.70 -29.30
CA THR A 99 5.36 11.98 -30.68
C THR A 99 4.78 10.90 -31.58
N ILE A 100 3.82 11.28 -32.42
CA ILE A 100 3.24 10.41 -33.45
C ILE A 100 3.91 10.78 -34.77
N GLN A 101 4.38 9.78 -35.52
CA GLN A 101 4.81 10.00 -36.89
C GLN A 101 3.54 10.24 -37.72
N GLY A 102 3.29 11.49 -38.08
CA GLY A 102 2.29 11.88 -39.05
C GLY A 102 2.90 11.97 -40.43
N ASP A 103 2.05 12.10 -41.48
CA ASP A 103 2.48 12.17 -42.88
C ASP A 103 3.43 13.36 -43.18
N ASN A 104 3.43 14.39 -42.33
CA ASN A 104 4.26 15.61 -42.44
C ASN A 104 5.41 15.68 -41.45
N GLY A 105 5.75 14.59 -40.72
CA GLY A 105 6.81 14.55 -39.76
C GLY A 105 6.35 14.21 -38.32
N PRO A 106 7.27 14.23 -37.33
CA PRO A 106 6.93 13.89 -35.95
C PRO A 106 6.08 15.00 -35.31
N GLU A 107 4.78 14.74 -35.14
CA GLU A 107 3.87 15.62 -34.42
C GLU A 107 3.75 15.20 -32.93
N LYS A 108 3.85 16.18 -32.04
CA LYS A 108 3.58 15.97 -30.61
C LYS A 108 2.09 16.15 -30.36
N LYS A 109 1.40 15.06 -30.05
CA LYS A 109 -0.01 15.11 -29.63
C LYS A 109 -0.14 14.81 -28.15
N PRO A 110 -0.93 15.58 -27.38
CA PRO A 110 -1.18 15.29 -25.99
C PRO A 110 -2.05 14.02 -25.88
N LEU A 111 -1.51 12.96 -25.30
CA LEU A 111 -2.28 11.78 -24.95
C LEU A 111 -3.04 12.09 -23.65
N ARG A 112 -4.30 12.46 -23.77
CA ARG A 112 -5.19 12.65 -22.63
C ARG A 112 -5.74 11.29 -22.22
N ARG A 113 -5.54 10.92 -20.95
CA ARG A 113 -6.12 9.73 -20.35
C ARG A 113 -7.14 10.14 -19.31
N GLU A 114 -8.34 9.57 -19.40
CA GLU A 114 -9.39 9.78 -18.40
C GLU A 114 -9.06 8.98 -17.13
N VAL A 115 -9.18 9.61 -15.98
CA VAL A 115 -8.94 8.98 -14.68
C VAL A 115 -10.27 8.82 -13.94
N PHE A 116 -10.56 7.60 -13.54
CA PHE A 116 -11.70 7.26 -12.68
C PHE A 116 -11.17 6.87 -11.30
N ILE A 117 -11.72 7.46 -10.26
CA ILE A 117 -11.34 7.14 -8.87
C ILE A 117 -12.50 6.45 -8.20
N ASP A 118 -12.24 5.23 -7.72
CA ASP A 118 -13.14 4.41 -6.93
C ASP A 118 -12.60 4.33 -5.50
N ILE A 119 -13.43 4.62 -4.50
CA ILE A 119 -13.02 4.63 -3.10
C ILE A 119 -13.67 3.44 -2.41
N GLN A 120 -12.83 2.57 -1.85
CA GLN A 120 -13.27 1.42 -1.10
C GLN A 120 -12.93 1.58 0.38
N GLU A 121 -13.92 1.46 1.24
CA GLU A 121 -13.73 1.53 2.67
C GLU A 121 -13.10 0.26 3.21
N VAL A 122 -12.07 0.43 4.05
CA VAL A 122 -11.50 -0.65 4.86
C VAL A 122 -12.21 -0.70 6.19
N ARG A 123 -13.19 -1.61 6.32
CA ARG A 123 -14.05 -1.73 7.52
C ARG A 123 -13.29 -1.99 8.82
N LYS A 124 -12.16 -2.71 8.74
CA LYS A 124 -11.33 -3.07 9.91
C LYS A 124 -9.88 -2.62 9.68
N PRO A 125 -9.56 -1.33 9.88
CA PRO A 125 -8.21 -0.80 9.66
C PRO A 125 -7.15 -1.43 10.57
N GLU A 126 -7.56 -1.94 11.74
CA GLU A 126 -6.69 -2.60 12.72
C GLU A 126 -6.14 -3.95 12.24
N ILE A 127 -6.74 -4.54 11.19
CA ILE A 127 -6.31 -5.80 10.57
C ILE A 127 -5.57 -5.54 9.23
N ALA A 128 -5.53 -4.30 8.76
CA ALA A 128 -4.76 -3.92 7.58
C ALA A 128 -3.30 -3.68 7.94
N ALA A 129 -2.39 -4.55 7.49
CA ALA A 129 -0.99 -4.52 7.92
C ALA A 129 -0.28 -3.20 7.59
N GLN A 130 -0.61 -2.56 6.46
CA GLN A 130 -0.03 -1.27 6.09
C GLN A 130 -0.45 -0.16 7.06
N LEU A 131 -1.74 -0.09 7.42
CA LEU A 131 -2.26 0.91 8.36
C LEU A 131 -1.69 0.73 9.76
N VAL A 132 -1.54 -0.52 10.20
CA VAL A 132 -0.90 -0.85 11.48
C VAL A 132 0.57 -0.43 11.49
N ALA A 133 1.30 -0.66 10.38
CA ALA A 133 2.69 -0.22 10.26
C ALA A 133 2.81 1.31 10.35
N GLU A 134 1.95 2.04 9.65
CA GLU A 134 1.91 3.50 9.65
C GLU A 134 1.51 4.04 11.04
N ALA A 135 0.54 3.42 11.72
CA ALA A 135 0.13 3.82 13.06
C ALA A 135 1.27 3.63 14.09
N VAL A 136 2.04 2.53 13.99
CA VAL A 136 3.24 2.33 14.82
C VAL A 136 4.31 3.36 14.48
N ALA A 137 4.56 3.63 13.19
CA ALA A 137 5.54 4.61 12.76
C ALA A 137 5.21 6.02 13.29
N GLN A 138 3.95 6.45 13.21
CA GLN A 138 3.49 7.73 13.77
C GLN A 138 3.67 7.80 15.30
N GLN A 139 3.40 6.71 16.02
CA GLN A 139 3.64 6.66 17.46
C GLN A 139 5.13 6.81 17.79
N LEU A 140 6.03 6.17 17.01
CA LEU A 140 7.47 6.32 17.17
C LEU A 140 7.95 7.75 16.90
N GLN A 141 7.42 8.42 15.89
CA GLN A 141 7.70 9.84 15.62
C GLN A 141 7.27 10.75 16.78
N ARG A 142 6.15 10.41 17.44
CA ARG A 142 5.67 11.11 18.64
C ARG A 142 6.44 10.71 19.93
N ARG A 143 7.57 10.00 19.79
CA ARG A 143 8.43 9.55 20.90
C ARG A 143 7.74 8.63 21.91
N VAL A 144 6.71 7.90 21.49
CA VAL A 144 6.12 6.84 22.32
C VAL A 144 7.13 5.68 22.42
N ALA A 145 7.25 5.08 23.62
CA ALA A 145 8.12 3.93 23.81
C ALA A 145 7.77 2.80 22.84
N PHE A 146 8.74 2.36 22.04
CA PHE A 146 8.53 1.41 20.95
C PHE A 146 7.89 0.10 21.42
N ARG A 147 8.27 -0.42 22.61
CA ARG A 147 7.69 -1.63 23.20
C ARG A 147 6.19 -1.46 23.45
N ARG A 148 5.78 -0.30 23.98
CA ARG A 148 4.37 0.02 24.24
C ARG A 148 3.59 0.14 22.94
N ALA A 149 4.14 0.83 21.94
CA ALA A 149 3.52 1.00 20.64
C ALA A 149 3.27 -0.36 19.95
N MET A 150 4.30 -1.24 19.92
CA MET A 150 4.19 -2.57 19.32
C MET A 150 3.17 -3.45 20.04
N LYS A 151 3.25 -3.57 21.38
CA LYS A 151 2.32 -4.40 22.15
C LYS A 151 0.87 -3.93 22.01
N LYS A 152 0.64 -2.60 22.09
CA LYS A 152 -0.70 -2.03 21.90
C LYS A 152 -1.28 -2.37 20.53
N SER A 153 -0.49 -2.23 19.47
CA SER A 153 -0.94 -2.53 18.11
C SER A 153 -1.23 -4.02 17.90
N ILE A 154 -0.44 -4.91 18.51
CA ILE A 154 -0.67 -6.36 18.47
C ILE A 154 -1.97 -6.71 19.18
N SER A 155 -2.15 -6.27 20.43
CA SER A 155 -3.37 -6.55 21.20
C SER A 155 -4.61 -6.01 20.50
N LEU A 156 -4.51 -4.84 19.85
CA LEU A 156 -5.62 -4.27 19.09
C LEU A 156 -5.97 -5.14 17.89
N ALA A 157 -5.00 -5.54 17.08
CA ALA A 157 -5.23 -6.36 15.91
C ALA A 157 -5.84 -7.74 16.26
N LEU A 158 -5.38 -8.38 17.34
CA LEU A 158 -5.97 -9.63 17.84
C LEU A 158 -7.41 -9.43 18.30
N LYS A 159 -7.70 -8.32 19.01
CA LYS A 159 -9.06 -7.99 19.45
C LYS A 159 -10.04 -7.83 18.28
N PHE A 160 -9.58 -7.31 17.14
CA PHE A 160 -10.39 -7.17 15.94
C PHE A 160 -10.48 -8.42 15.07
N GLY A 161 -9.86 -9.54 15.51
CA GLY A 161 -10.03 -10.86 14.91
C GLY A 161 -8.87 -11.33 14.04
N ALA A 162 -7.67 -10.74 14.15
CA ALA A 162 -6.48 -11.32 13.56
C ALA A 162 -6.10 -12.61 14.30
N LEU A 163 -5.76 -13.67 13.57
CA LEU A 163 -5.34 -14.96 14.14
C LEU A 163 -3.87 -14.97 14.59
N GLY A 164 -3.11 -14.02 14.09
CA GLY A 164 -1.73 -13.83 14.50
C GLY A 164 -1.12 -12.56 13.92
N VAL A 165 -0.25 -11.95 14.70
CA VAL A 165 0.40 -10.69 14.36
C VAL A 165 1.87 -10.76 14.70
N LYS A 166 2.70 -10.24 13.80
CA LYS A 166 4.13 -10.03 14.04
C LYS A 166 4.51 -8.62 13.63
N ILE A 167 5.11 -7.87 14.54
CA ILE A 167 5.64 -6.53 14.27
C ILE A 167 7.15 -6.53 14.51
N HIS A 168 7.89 -5.91 13.60
CA HIS A 168 9.34 -5.80 13.66
C HIS A 168 9.74 -4.35 13.45
N CYS A 169 10.48 -3.80 14.39
CA CYS A 169 11.07 -2.47 14.31
C CYS A 169 12.59 -2.58 14.25
N ALA A 170 13.21 -1.82 13.35
CA ALA A 170 14.66 -1.82 13.16
C ALA A 170 15.17 -0.39 12.97
N GLY A 171 16.25 -0.04 13.69
CA GLY A 171 16.85 1.28 13.67
C GLY A 171 17.34 1.71 15.03
N ARG A 172 17.51 3.02 15.25
CA ARG A 172 17.91 3.61 16.54
C ARG A 172 16.70 3.70 17.49
N LEU A 173 16.31 2.56 18.05
CA LEU A 173 15.13 2.44 18.90
C LEU A 173 15.33 3.23 20.22
N GLY A 174 14.41 4.16 20.48
CA GLY A 174 14.48 5.03 21.65
C GLY A 174 15.62 6.06 21.62
N GLY A 175 16.22 6.31 20.45
CA GLY A 175 17.35 7.24 20.29
C GLY A 175 18.71 6.65 20.64
N ALA A 176 18.82 5.33 20.87
CA ALA A 176 20.09 4.66 21.15
C ALA A 176 21.08 4.89 20.02
N GLU A 177 22.38 5.07 20.33
CA GLU A 177 23.43 5.26 19.32
C GLU A 177 23.56 4.05 18.40
N MET A 178 23.53 2.85 18.99
CA MET A 178 23.59 1.61 18.23
C MET A 178 22.21 1.18 17.75
N ALA A 179 22.09 0.98 16.45
CA ALA A 179 20.87 0.44 15.85
C ALA A 179 20.66 -1.02 16.28
N ARG A 180 19.42 -1.34 16.59
CA ARG A 180 19.05 -2.73 16.90
C ARG A 180 17.71 -3.08 16.29
N ARG A 181 17.39 -4.39 16.35
CA ARG A 181 16.16 -4.97 15.83
C ARG A 181 15.39 -5.58 16.98
N GLU A 182 14.13 -5.18 17.10
CA GLU A 182 13.20 -5.74 18.09
C GLU A 182 11.94 -6.20 17.37
N TRP A 183 11.40 -7.33 17.80
CA TRP A 183 10.16 -7.84 17.23
C TRP A 183 9.32 -8.53 18.31
N TYR A 184 8.01 -8.43 18.14
CA TYR A 184 7.02 -9.14 18.93
C TYR A 184 6.10 -9.92 18.01
N ARG A 185 5.67 -11.08 18.46
CA ARG A 185 4.71 -11.94 17.78
C ARG A 185 3.74 -12.52 18.78
N GLU A 186 2.46 -12.47 18.47
CA GLU A 186 1.38 -13.16 19.17
C GLU A 186 0.53 -13.91 18.16
N GLY A 187 0.07 -15.10 18.54
CA GLY A 187 -0.65 -16.00 17.67
C GLY A 187 0.23 -16.67 16.61
N ARG A 188 -0.43 -17.26 15.62
CA ARG A 188 0.19 -18.02 14.53
C ARG A 188 0.41 -17.12 13.31
N VAL A 189 1.62 -17.10 12.75
CA VAL A 189 1.94 -16.38 11.50
C VAL A 189 2.66 -17.33 10.55
N PRO A 190 1.93 -18.11 9.73
CA PRO A 190 2.48 -19.14 8.86
C PRO A 190 3.04 -18.51 7.57
N LEU A 191 4.33 -18.13 7.56
CA LEU A 191 4.94 -17.44 6.42
C LEU A 191 5.19 -18.37 5.22
N HIS A 192 5.34 -19.67 5.45
CA HIS A 192 5.65 -20.67 4.40
C HIS A 192 4.39 -21.33 3.80
N THR A 193 3.22 -21.12 4.39
CA THR A 193 1.96 -21.70 3.90
C THR A 193 1.38 -20.80 2.82
N LEU A 194 1.21 -21.32 1.59
CA LEU A 194 0.68 -20.55 0.45
C LEU A 194 -0.77 -20.13 0.66
N ARG A 195 -1.62 -21.04 1.13
CA ARG A 195 -3.05 -20.78 1.38
C ARG A 195 -3.33 -19.82 2.54
N ALA A 196 -2.32 -19.47 3.34
CA ALA A 196 -2.49 -18.55 4.46
C ALA A 196 -2.59 -17.09 3.97
N ASP A 197 -3.69 -16.41 4.28
CA ASP A 197 -3.83 -14.97 4.00
C ASP A 197 -3.03 -14.17 5.01
N VAL A 198 -1.78 -13.88 4.64
CA VAL A 198 -0.87 -13.02 5.40
C VAL A 198 -0.79 -11.67 4.71
N ASP A 199 -1.30 -10.66 5.38
CA ASP A 199 -1.15 -9.27 4.97
C ASP A 199 0.20 -8.72 5.45
N TYR A 200 0.82 -7.85 4.63
CA TYR A 200 2.14 -7.28 4.91
C TYR A 200 2.12 -5.78 4.75
N GLY A 201 2.70 -5.07 5.72
CA GLY A 201 2.86 -3.64 5.68
C GLY A 201 4.28 -3.20 6.01
N PHE A 202 4.72 -2.12 5.38
CA PHE A 202 6.00 -1.48 5.64
C PHE A 202 5.80 0.03 5.78
N ALA A 203 6.37 0.60 6.83
CA ALA A 203 6.38 2.03 7.05
C ALA A 203 7.71 2.49 7.64
N GLU A 204 8.07 3.74 7.39
CA GLU A 204 9.26 4.38 7.91
C GLU A 204 8.89 5.47 8.90
N ALA A 205 9.40 5.39 10.12
CA ALA A 205 9.28 6.44 11.12
C ALA A 205 10.52 7.34 11.04
N ARG A 206 10.37 8.53 10.53
CA ARG A 206 11.44 9.54 10.47
C ARG A 206 11.52 10.26 11.80
N THR A 207 12.53 9.93 12.58
CA THR A 207 12.78 10.51 13.89
C THR A 207 13.96 11.49 13.84
N THR A 208 14.15 12.31 14.88
CA THR A 208 15.30 13.20 15.02
C THR A 208 16.64 12.47 15.01
N TYR A 209 16.66 11.18 15.39
CA TYR A 209 17.86 10.33 15.46
C TYR A 209 18.09 9.47 14.22
N GLY A 210 17.21 9.58 13.21
CA GLY A 210 17.27 8.79 11.98
C GLY A 210 15.97 8.06 11.67
N VAL A 211 16.00 7.16 10.70
CA VAL A 211 14.83 6.42 10.23
C VAL A 211 14.73 5.07 10.95
N ILE A 212 13.54 4.75 11.44
CA ILE A 212 13.19 3.44 11.99
C ILE A 212 12.25 2.75 11.02
N GLY A 213 12.65 1.59 10.48
CA GLY A 213 11.82 0.76 9.63
C GLY A 213 10.87 -0.09 10.47
N VAL A 214 9.58 -0.02 10.16
CA VAL A 214 8.52 -0.84 10.77
C VAL A 214 7.98 -1.81 9.75
N LYS A 215 7.98 -3.11 10.05
CA LYS A 215 7.40 -4.16 9.23
C LYS A 215 6.34 -4.89 10.03
N THR A 216 5.18 -5.10 9.44
CA THR A 216 4.06 -5.82 10.05
C THR A 216 3.61 -6.99 9.20
N TRP A 217 3.25 -8.09 9.84
CA TRP A 217 2.63 -9.27 9.23
C TRP A 217 1.38 -9.58 10.04
N ILE A 218 0.24 -9.66 9.38
CA ILE A 218 -1.03 -9.98 10.02
C ILE A 218 -1.63 -11.19 9.31
N PHE A 219 -1.86 -12.24 10.06
CA PHE A 219 -2.51 -13.45 9.59
C PHE A 219 -4.01 -13.35 9.83
N LYS A 220 -4.79 -13.37 8.73
CA LYS A 220 -6.25 -13.23 8.75
C LYS A 220 -6.97 -14.57 8.78
N GLY A 221 -6.35 -15.62 8.21
CA GLY A 221 -6.94 -16.95 8.08
C GLY A 221 -6.33 -17.72 6.91
N GLU A 222 -6.90 -18.86 6.61
CA GLU A 222 -6.54 -19.67 5.45
C GLU A 222 -7.65 -19.57 4.41
N ILE A 223 -7.28 -19.37 3.15
CA ILE A 223 -8.19 -19.35 2.01
C ILE A 223 -8.07 -20.73 1.35
N LEU A 224 -9.20 -21.44 1.28
CA LEU A 224 -9.32 -22.70 0.58
C LEU A 224 -9.74 -22.44 -0.88
N ASP A 225 -9.55 -23.43 -1.76
CA ASP A 225 -9.74 -23.27 -3.22
C ASP A 225 -11.11 -22.70 -3.65
N ALA A 226 -12.16 -22.90 -2.84
CA ALA A 226 -13.50 -22.36 -3.10
C ALA A 226 -13.59 -20.82 -2.94
N ASP A 227 -12.69 -20.22 -2.16
CA ASP A 227 -12.67 -18.79 -1.84
C ASP A 227 -11.50 -18.04 -2.52
N ALA A 228 -10.72 -18.73 -3.35
CA ALA A 228 -9.59 -18.12 -4.04
C ALA A 228 -10.10 -17.08 -5.05
N PRO A 229 -9.53 -15.86 -5.07
CA PRO A 229 -9.86 -14.90 -6.11
C PRO A 229 -9.46 -15.49 -7.46
N GLU A 230 -10.35 -15.39 -8.45
CA GLU A 230 -10.05 -15.84 -9.81
C GLU A 230 -8.71 -15.27 -10.28
N ALA A 231 -7.77 -16.17 -10.54
CA ALA A 231 -6.47 -15.81 -11.09
C ALA A 231 -6.65 -15.53 -12.59
N PHE A 232 -6.56 -14.28 -12.99
CA PHE A 232 -6.45 -13.85 -14.38
C PHE A 232 -5.00 -13.56 -14.74
#